data_5d1de2a321ebd62acd1b9c1ca9c6d0ae
#
_entry.id   5d1de2a321ebd62acd1b9c1ca9c6d0ae
#
_cell.length_a   1.000
_cell.length_b   1.000
_cell.length_c   1.000
_cell.angle_alpha   90.00
_cell.angle_beta   90.00
_cell.angle_gamma   90.00
#
_symmetry.space_group_name_H-M   'P 1'
#
loop_
_entity.id
_entity.type
_entity.pdbx_description
1 polymer ?
#
loop_
_entity_poly.entity_id
_entity_poly.type
_entity_poly.pdbx_seq_one_letter_code
_entity_poly.pdbx_strand_id
1 'polypeptide(L)'
;MRLLKLVLRYIEILLVMRKKTKRKHWALIDCVTHAIVGASITHRERLDKLRLLEYSALEALTKGQGTIHDWRTLVDVLNLSETMARNNIGKDEVMPVCQKAQDALHQAAERYKKSQKMGLSGEGIKAVRELIEYADLQQSSIPRADFEKYIQKTKDYIKSNGNLVVEIT
;
A
#
# COMPACT_ATOMS: atom_id res chain seq x y z
N MET A 1 51.37 18.94 -41.18
CA MET A 1 50.22 18.01 -41.19
C MET A 1 49.98 17.28 -39.85
N ARG A 2 50.95 17.02 -39.00
CA ARG A 2 50.75 16.34 -37.67
C ARG A 2 50.07 17.21 -36.60
N LEU A 3 50.36 18.50 -36.57
CA LEU A 3 49.75 19.45 -35.59
C LEU A 3 48.23 19.67 -35.83
N LEU A 4 47.80 19.69 -37.06
CA LEU A 4 46.37 19.87 -37.37
C LEU A 4 45.53 18.68 -36.91
N LYS A 5 46.05 17.47 -37.00
CA LYS A 5 45.38 16.23 -36.48
C LYS A 5 45.29 16.20 -34.97
N LEU A 6 46.27 16.74 -34.26
CA LEU A 6 46.23 16.85 -32.81
C LEU A 6 45.20 17.86 -32.32
N VAL A 7 45.10 19.00 -32.98
CA VAL A 7 44.10 20.04 -32.64
C VAL A 7 42.68 19.55 -32.89
N LEU A 8 42.45 18.85 -34.01
CA LEU A 8 41.12 18.25 -34.28
C LEU A 8 40.73 17.18 -33.24
N ARG A 9 41.65 16.32 -32.85
CA ARG A 9 41.38 15.35 -31.77
C ARG A 9 41.09 16.00 -30.42
N TYR A 10 41.75 17.12 -30.09
CA TYR A 10 41.51 17.85 -28.87
C TYR A 10 40.14 18.52 -28.86
N ILE A 11 39.67 19.02 -30.01
CA ILE A 11 38.32 19.60 -30.18
C ILE A 11 37.26 18.49 -30.07
N GLU A 12 37.47 17.32 -30.67
CA GLU A 12 36.54 16.18 -30.50
C GLU A 12 36.41 15.71 -29.04
N ILE A 13 37.54 15.65 -28.32
CA ILE A 13 37.53 15.28 -26.88
C ILE A 13 36.77 16.32 -26.04
N LEU A 14 36.92 17.63 -26.34
CA LEU A 14 36.18 18.70 -25.66
C LEU A 14 34.69 18.70 -25.99
N LEU A 15 34.29 18.29 -27.18
CA LEU A 15 32.89 18.15 -27.57
C LEU A 15 32.21 16.94 -26.94
N VAL A 16 32.95 15.83 -26.74
CA VAL A 16 32.43 14.62 -26.09
C VAL A 16 32.29 14.83 -24.57
N MET A 17 33.06 15.71 -23.94
CA MET A 17 32.98 15.98 -22.52
C MET A 17 31.82 16.90 -22.10
N ARG A 18 31.10 17.54 -23.03
CA ARG A 18 29.83 18.20 -22.74
C ARG A 18 28.69 17.18 -22.67
N LYS A 19 28.73 16.26 -21.73
CA LYS A 19 27.51 15.57 -21.28
C LYS A 19 26.56 16.66 -20.81
N LYS A 20 25.55 16.97 -21.63
CA LYS A 20 24.38 17.73 -21.18
C LYS A 20 23.81 16.99 -19.98
N THR A 21 24.19 17.42 -18.77
CA THR A 21 23.44 17.04 -17.59
C THR A 21 22.02 17.53 -17.84
N LYS A 22 21.11 16.60 -18.14
CA LYS A 22 19.68 16.90 -18.09
C LYS A 22 19.44 17.39 -16.69
N ARG A 23 19.36 18.70 -16.50
CA ARG A 23 18.86 19.28 -15.24
C ARG A 23 17.52 18.61 -15.02
N LYS A 24 17.44 17.76 -13.98
CA LYS A 24 16.15 17.30 -13.50
C LYS A 24 15.37 18.58 -13.25
N HIS A 25 14.33 18.83 -14.03
CA HIS A 25 13.34 19.83 -13.68
C HIS A 25 12.73 19.36 -12.38
N TRP A 26 13.21 19.93 -11.28
CA TRP A 26 12.48 19.88 -10.03
C TRP A 26 11.23 20.69 -10.32
N ALA A 27 10.09 19.99 -10.47
CA ALA A 27 8.83 20.68 -10.41
C ALA A 27 8.89 21.48 -9.11
N LEU A 28 8.72 22.80 -9.21
CA LEU A 28 8.56 23.68 -8.05
C LEU A 28 7.29 23.19 -7.37
N ILE A 29 7.46 22.24 -6.46
CA ILE A 29 6.39 21.84 -5.55
C ILE A 29 6.27 23.05 -4.64
N ASP A 30 5.14 23.75 -4.73
CA ASP A 30 4.79 24.77 -3.75
C ASP A 30 4.70 24.07 -2.40
N CYS A 31 5.78 24.17 -1.62
CA CYS A 31 5.92 23.52 -0.33
C CYS A 31 4.79 23.89 0.63
N VAL A 32 4.23 25.11 0.49
CA VAL A 32 3.13 25.57 1.34
C VAL A 32 1.84 24.86 0.95
N THR A 33 1.49 24.85 -0.33
CA THR A 33 0.31 24.12 -0.81
C THR A 33 0.43 22.62 -0.53
N HIS A 34 1.61 22.03 -0.70
CA HIS A 34 1.85 20.62 -0.39
C HIS A 34 1.69 20.33 1.12
N ALA A 35 2.17 21.22 1.99
CA ALA A 35 2.01 21.11 3.44
C ALA A 35 0.54 21.23 3.85
N ILE A 36 -0.21 22.19 3.29
CA ILE A 36 -1.63 22.39 3.57
C ILE A 36 -2.44 21.16 3.12
N VAL A 37 -2.21 20.67 1.90
CA VAL A 37 -2.88 19.47 1.39
C VAL A 37 -2.51 18.22 2.20
N GLY A 38 -1.24 18.12 2.62
CA GLY A 38 -0.76 17.02 3.46
C GLY A 38 -1.34 17.02 4.88
N ALA A 39 -1.63 18.20 5.43
CA ALA A 39 -2.26 18.35 6.74
C ALA A 39 -3.79 18.15 6.71
N SER A 40 -4.41 18.18 5.53
CA SER A 40 -5.84 17.92 5.40
C SER A 40 -6.16 16.46 5.70
N ILE A 41 -7.31 16.22 6.34
CA ILE A 41 -7.86 14.86 6.49
C ILE A 41 -8.08 14.27 5.09
N THR A 42 -7.80 12.99 4.93
CA THR A 42 -7.98 12.28 3.64
C THR A 42 -9.40 12.50 3.11
N HIS A 43 -9.50 12.90 1.85
CA HIS A 43 -10.77 13.34 1.25
C HIS A 43 -11.83 12.22 1.34
N ARG A 44 -13.00 12.54 1.89
CA ARG A 44 -14.08 11.58 2.16
C ARG A 44 -14.45 10.71 0.94
N GLU A 45 -14.51 11.30 -0.24
CA GLU A 45 -14.80 10.55 -1.49
C GLU A 45 -13.78 9.46 -1.82
N ARG A 46 -12.51 9.65 -1.46
CA ARG A 46 -11.48 8.62 -1.66
C ARG A 46 -11.63 7.48 -0.66
N LEU A 47 -11.93 7.82 0.59
CA LEU A 47 -12.22 6.84 1.63
C LEU A 47 -13.48 6.04 1.28
N ASP A 48 -14.53 6.69 0.79
CA ASP A 48 -15.77 6.01 0.39
C ASP A 48 -15.53 5.01 -0.76
N LYS A 49 -14.65 5.33 -1.72
CA LYS A 49 -14.26 4.39 -2.79
C LYS A 49 -13.48 3.20 -2.25
N LEU A 50 -12.55 3.43 -1.30
CA LEU A 50 -11.81 2.34 -0.66
C LEU A 50 -12.75 1.45 0.14
N ARG A 51 -13.64 2.03 0.95
CA ARG A 51 -14.67 1.29 1.68
C ARG A 51 -15.52 0.41 0.77
N LEU A 52 -15.97 0.98 -0.36
CA LEU A 52 -16.77 0.23 -1.31
C LEU A 52 -16.03 -1.00 -1.84
N LEU A 53 -14.74 -0.88 -2.16
CA LEU A 53 -13.91 -2.00 -2.59
C LEU A 53 -13.73 -3.05 -1.49
N GLU A 54 -13.45 -2.61 -0.27
CA GLU A 54 -13.24 -3.47 0.89
C GLU A 54 -14.50 -4.26 1.25
N TYR A 55 -15.65 -3.59 1.32
CA TYR A 55 -16.93 -4.26 1.59
C TYR A 55 -17.40 -5.14 0.45
N SER A 56 -17.14 -4.78 -0.82
CA SER A 56 -17.44 -5.65 -1.95
C SER A 56 -16.59 -6.92 -1.94
N ALA A 57 -15.32 -6.81 -1.58
CA ALA A 57 -14.43 -7.95 -1.40
C ALA A 57 -14.90 -8.85 -0.24
N LEU A 58 -15.27 -8.27 0.90
CA LEU A 58 -15.85 -9.03 2.02
C LEU A 58 -17.14 -9.74 1.63
N GLU A 59 -18.03 -9.08 0.88
CA GLU A 59 -19.28 -9.67 0.41
C GLU A 59 -19.01 -10.86 -0.53
N ALA A 60 -18.07 -10.73 -1.47
CA ALA A 60 -17.68 -11.81 -2.36
C ALA A 60 -17.17 -13.04 -1.60
N LEU A 61 -16.31 -12.84 -0.60
CA LEU A 61 -15.80 -13.93 0.24
C LEU A 61 -16.91 -14.52 1.15
N THR A 62 -17.85 -13.70 1.60
CA THR A 62 -19.02 -14.15 2.40
C THR A 62 -19.91 -15.08 1.60
N LYS A 63 -20.11 -14.79 0.31
CA LYS A 63 -20.91 -15.62 -0.61
C LYS A 63 -20.16 -16.87 -1.12
N GLY A 64 -18.87 -17.03 -0.77
CA GLY A 64 -18.01 -18.09 -1.29
C GLY A 64 -17.68 -17.95 -2.79
N GLN A 65 -17.85 -16.76 -3.34
CA GLN A 65 -17.56 -16.38 -4.72
C GLN A 65 -16.34 -15.47 -4.84
N GLY A 66 -15.58 -15.32 -3.74
CA GLY A 66 -14.41 -14.48 -3.69
C GLY A 66 -13.32 -14.93 -4.65
N THR A 67 -12.63 -13.96 -5.24
CA THR A 67 -11.44 -14.15 -6.05
C THR A 67 -10.17 -13.96 -5.22
N ILE A 68 -9.01 -14.35 -5.79
CA ILE A 68 -7.71 -14.02 -5.18
C ILE A 68 -7.53 -12.50 -5.04
N HIS A 69 -8.10 -11.71 -5.96
CA HIS A 69 -8.04 -10.26 -5.91
C HIS A 69 -8.82 -9.71 -4.71
N ASP A 70 -10.03 -10.20 -4.46
CA ASP A 70 -10.82 -9.82 -3.30
C ASP A 70 -10.10 -10.17 -1.99
N TRP A 71 -9.53 -11.36 -1.93
CA TRP A 71 -8.74 -11.78 -0.77
C TRP A 71 -7.52 -10.86 -0.55
N ARG A 72 -6.77 -10.52 -1.62
CA ARG A 72 -5.63 -9.59 -1.54
C ARG A 72 -6.06 -8.20 -1.06
N THR A 73 -7.21 -7.70 -1.51
CA THR A 73 -7.76 -6.43 -1.02
C THR A 73 -7.91 -6.43 0.49
N LEU A 74 -8.47 -7.51 1.07
CA LEU A 74 -8.63 -7.60 2.54
C LEU A 74 -7.29 -7.81 3.26
N VAL A 75 -6.32 -8.48 2.66
CA VAL A 75 -4.95 -8.59 3.19
C VAL A 75 -4.25 -7.24 3.19
N ASP A 76 -4.46 -6.40 2.18
CA ASP A 76 -3.89 -5.05 2.12
C ASP A 76 -4.46 -4.17 3.24
N VAL A 77 -5.78 -4.26 3.51
CA VAL A 77 -6.42 -3.59 4.66
C VAL A 77 -5.78 -4.04 5.97
N LEU A 78 -5.61 -5.36 6.15
CA LEU A 78 -4.98 -5.92 7.34
C LEU A 78 -3.56 -5.38 7.55
N ASN A 79 -2.72 -5.47 6.52
CA ASN A 79 -1.33 -5.03 6.60
C ASN A 79 -1.20 -3.53 6.91
N LEU A 80 -2.05 -2.72 6.29
CA LEU A 80 -2.07 -1.27 6.52
C LEU A 80 -2.55 -0.93 7.93
N SER A 81 -3.63 -1.57 8.39
CA SER A 81 -4.19 -1.39 9.73
C SER A 81 -3.20 -1.79 10.81
N GLU A 82 -2.53 -2.93 10.64
CA GLU A 82 -1.47 -3.40 11.55
C GLU A 82 -0.28 -2.42 11.56
N THR A 83 0.12 -1.90 10.40
CA THR A 83 1.21 -0.90 10.32
C THR A 83 0.85 0.37 11.08
N MET A 84 -0.38 0.87 10.95
CA MET A 84 -0.87 2.03 11.70
C MET A 84 -0.92 1.75 13.20
N ALA A 85 -1.44 0.60 13.60
CA ALA A 85 -1.50 0.17 15.01
C ALA A 85 -0.10 0.07 15.65
N ARG A 86 0.88 -0.51 14.95
CA ARG A 86 2.28 -0.56 15.40
C ARG A 86 2.92 0.84 15.55
N ASN A 87 2.37 1.85 14.90
CA ASN A 87 2.76 3.25 15.05
C ASN A 87 1.83 4.04 16.03
N ASN A 88 1.19 3.33 16.96
CA ASN A 88 0.35 3.84 18.05
C ASN A 88 -0.98 4.49 17.62
N ILE A 89 -1.51 4.14 16.44
CA ILE A 89 -2.84 4.57 16.02
C ILE A 89 -3.83 3.46 16.37
N GLY A 90 -4.48 3.57 17.53
CA GLY A 90 -5.43 2.59 18.04
C GLY A 90 -4.80 1.23 18.38
N LYS A 91 -3.55 1.20 18.89
CA LYS A 91 -2.75 -0.01 19.04
C LYS A 91 -3.45 -1.09 19.86
N ASP A 92 -3.97 -0.73 21.01
CA ASP A 92 -4.47 -1.70 21.98
C ASP A 92 -5.79 -2.34 21.53
N GLU A 93 -6.62 -1.59 20.80
CA GLU A 93 -7.89 -2.05 20.24
C GLU A 93 -7.72 -2.80 18.92
N VAL A 94 -6.86 -2.29 18.02
CA VAL A 94 -6.73 -2.78 16.66
C VAL A 94 -5.87 -4.05 16.56
N MET A 95 -4.80 -4.16 17.35
CA MET A 95 -3.90 -5.33 17.25
C MET A 95 -4.60 -6.67 17.49
N PRO A 96 -5.49 -6.83 18.50
CA PRO A 96 -6.25 -8.07 18.66
C PRO A 96 -7.19 -8.37 17.50
N VAL A 97 -7.76 -7.33 16.88
CA VAL A 97 -8.64 -7.47 15.71
C VAL A 97 -7.84 -7.90 14.49
N CYS A 98 -6.66 -7.30 14.26
CA CYS A 98 -5.74 -7.71 13.21
C CYS A 98 -5.37 -9.19 13.31
N GLN A 99 -5.07 -9.68 14.52
CA GLN A 99 -4.74 -11.09 14.73
C GLN A 99 -5.89 -12.02 14.34
N LYS A 100 -7.13 -11.74 14.79
CA LYS A 100 -8.31 -12.54 14.42
C LYS A 100 -8.57 -12.52 12.91
N ALA A 101 -8.44 -11.36 12.28
CA ALA A 101 -8.63 -11.21 10.84
C ALA A 101 -7.53 -11.93 10.04
N GLN A 102 -6.28 -11.89 10.51
CA GLN A 102 -5.16 -12.63 9.92
C GLN A 102 -5.43 -14.13 9.92
N ASP A 103 -5.85 -14.68 11.06
CA ASP A 103 -6.18 -16.10 11.19
C ASP A 103 -7.33 -16.50 10.24
N ALA A 104 -8.35 -15.65 10.11
CA ALA A 104 -9.47 -15.88 9.21
C ALA A 104 -9.06 -15.86 7.71
N LEU A 105 -8.23 -14.89 7.31
CA LEU A 105 -7.72 -14.77 5.95
C LEU A 105 -6.75 -15.91 5.61
N HIS A 106 -5.92 -16.32 6.56
CA HIS A 106 -5.05 -17.49 6.42
C HIS A 106 -5.87 -18.77 6.18
N GLN A 107 -6.90 -19.02 7.01
CA GLN A 107 -7.80 -20.17 6.83
C GLN A 107 -8.54 -20.15 5.49
N ALA A 108 -8.91 -18.97 5.00
CA ALA A 108 -9.53 -18.82 3.67
C ALA A 108 -8.54 -19.22 2.56
N ALA A 109 -7.27 -18.79 2.66
CA ALA A 109 -6.21 -19.14 1.73
C ALA A 109 -5.94 -20.66 1.72
N GLU A 110 -5.86 -21.29 2.89
CA GLU A 110 -5.68 -22.76 3.00
C GLU A 110 -6.86 -23.53 2.42
N ARG A 111 -8.09 -23.05 2.60
CA ARG A 111 -9.27 -23.65 1.95
C ARG A 111 -9.22 -23.50 0.43
N TYR A 112 -8.79 -22.33 -0.05
CA TYR A 112 -8.66 -22.09 -1.47
C TYR A 112 -7.65 -23.06 -2.13
N LYS A 113 -6.50 -23.28 -1.50
CA LYS A 113 -5.50 -24.26 -1.98
C LYS A 113 -6.07 -25.67 -2.15
N LYS A 114 -6.98 -26.06 -1.23
CA LYS A 114 -7.58 -27.42 -1.22
C LYS A 114 -8.78 -27.55 -2.15
N SER A 115 -9.63 -26.55 -2.24
CA SER A 115 -10.95 -26.65 -2.89
C SER A 115 -11.17 -25.69 -4.06
N GLN A 116 -10.21 -24.79 -4.31
CA GLN A 116 -10.32 -23.70 -5.28
C GLN A 116 -11.52 -22.77 -5.03
N LYS A 117 -12.06 -22.78 -3.80
CA LYS A 117 -13.15 -21.90 -3.39
C LYS A 117 -12.67 -20.93 -2.32
N MET A 118 -12.74 -19.64 -2.63
CA MET A 118 -12.36 -18.57 -1.71
C MET A 118 -13.59 -18.14 -0.90
N GLY A 119 -13.52 -18.32 0.41
CA GLY A 119 -14.61 -17.92 1.31
C GLY A 119 -14.18 -17.86 2.76
N LEU A 120 -14.91 -17.10 3.57
CA LEU A 120 -14.69 -16.96 5.01
C LEU A 120 -15.67 -17.83 5.83
N SER A 121 -15.28 -18.23 7.03
CA SER A 121 -16.20 -18.79 8.02
C SER A 121 -17.07 -17.70 8.63
N GLY A 122 -18.16 -18.06 9.30
CA GLY A 122 -19.02 -17.07 9.95
C GLY A 122 -18.27 -16.20 10.99
N GLU A 123 -17.33 -16.77 11.74
CA GLU A 123 -16.46 -16.02 12.65
C GLU A 123 -15.45 -15.17 11.89
N GLY A 124 -14.90 -15.70 10.80
CA GLY A 124 -13.98 -14.95 9.93
C GLY A 124 -14.64 -13.74 9.27
N ILE A 125 -15.91 -13.85 8.87
CA ILE A 125 -16.68 -12.72 8.34
C ILE A 125 -16.80 -11.61 9.38
N LYS A 126 -17.10 -11.97 10.65
CA LYS A 126 -17.18 -11.00 11.75
C LYS A 126 -15.84 -10.33 12.01
N ALA A 127 -14.76 -11.11 12.08
CA ALA A 127 -13.41 -10.61 12.34
C ALA A 127 -12.93 -9.64 11.23
N VAL A 128 -13.15 -9.98 9.95
CA VAL A 128 -12.75 -9.12 8.84
C VAL A 128 -13.63 -7.87 8.75
N ARG A 129 -14.91 -7.97 9.06
CA ARG A 129 -15.79 -6.78 9.14
C ARG A 129 -15.32 -5.82 10.21
N GLU A 130 -15.05 -6.32 11.42
CA GLU A 130 -14.51 -5.53 12.52
C GLU A 130 -13.18 -4.87 12.14
N LEU A 131 -12.30 -5.58 11.42
CA LEU A 131 -11.06 -5.02 10.88
C LEU A 131 -11.32 -3.82 9.96
N ILE A 132 -12.26 -3.94 9.01
CA ILE A 132 -12.58 -2.85 8.07
C ILE A 132 -13.11 -1.62 8.84
N GLU A 133 -13.96 -1.82 9.85
CA GLU A 133 -14.49 -0.75 10.69
C GLU A 133 -13.37 -0.01 11.44
N TYR A 134 -12.43 -0.74 12.04
CA TYR A 134 -11.28 -0.14 12.72
C TYR A 134 -10.30 0.53 11.75
N ALA A 135 -10.05 -0.08 10.58
CA ALA A 135 -9.21 0.51 9.54
C ALA A 135 -9.77 1.87 9.10
N ASP A 136 -11.08 1.97 8.96
CA ASP A 136 -11.78 3.20 8.62
C ASP A 136 -11.64 4.29 9.69
N LEU A 137 -11.77 3.92 10.96
CA LEU A 137 -11.54 4.83 12.08
C LEU A 137 -10.09 5.31 12.11
N GLN A 138 -9.10 4.43 11.90
CA GLN A 138 -7.69 4.81 11.82
C GLN A 138 -7.45 5.80 10.67
N GLN A 139 -7.95 5.49 9.47
CA GLN A 139 -7.76 6.32 8.27
C GLN A 139 -8.41 7.70 8.43
N SER A 140 -9.58 7.78 9.07
CA SER A 140 -10.28 9.03 9.30
C SER A 140 -9.69 9.89 10.43
N SER A 141 -8.85 9.30 11.29
CA SER A 141 -8.24 9.98 12.45
C SER A 141 -6.89 10.64 12.14
N ILE A 142 -6.30 10.36 10.98
CA ILE A 142 -4.96 10.83 10.64
C ILE A 142 -4.94 11.78 9.43
N PRO A 143 -3.94 12.69 9.36
CA PRO A 143 -3.71 13.51 8.18
C PRO A 143 -3.37 12.66 6.96
N ARG A 144 -3.73 13.16 5.78
CA ARG A 144 -3.46 12.51 4.50
C ARG A 144 -1.97 12.17 4.29
N ALA A 145 -1.07 13.07 4.68
CA ALA A 145 0.37 12.86 4.55
C ALA A 145 0.85 11.65 5.38
N ASP A 146 0.30 11.48 6.58
CA ASP A 146 0.62 10.34 7.43
C ASP A 146 0.03 9.05 6.86
N PHE A 147 -1.18 9.09 6.32
CA PHE A 147 -1.79 7.95 5.63
C PHE A 147 -0.94 7.48 4.45
N GLU A 148 -0.50 8.39 3.57
CA GLU A 148 0.39 8.09 2.44
C GLU A 148 1.75 7.51 2.92
N LYS A 149 2.29 8.00 4.03
CA LYS A 149 3.49 7.49 4.68
C LYS A 149 3.31 6.06 5.21
N TYR A 150 2.16 5.74 5.80
CA TYR A 150 1.90 4.38 6.29
C TYR A 150 1.70 3.40 5.14
N ILE A 151 1.06 3.79 4.04
CA ILE A 151 1.02 2.98 2.82
C ILE A 151 2.44 2.65 2.34
N GLN A 152 3.34 3.64 2.31
CA GLN A 152 4.72 3.39 1.88
C GLN A 152 5.47 2.48 2.86
N LYS A 153 5.35 2.71 4.18
CA LYS A 153 5.94 1.83 5.21
C LYS A 153 5.45 0.39 5.08
N THR A 154 4.14 0.18 4.84
CA THR A 154 3.57 -1.17 4.64
C THR A 154 4.18 -1.83 3.41
N LYS A 155 4.30 -1.13 2.28
CA LYS A 155 4.93 -1.65 1.07
C LYS A 155 6.40 -2.03 1.29
N ASP A 156 7.15 -1.20 2.00
CA ASP A 156 8.57 -1.44 2.28
C ASP A 156 8.75 -2.63 3.24
N TYR A 157 7.86 -2.76 4.22
CA TYR A 157 7.84 -3.90 5.14
C TYR A 157 7.55 -5.22 4.40
N ILE A 158 6.55 -5.26 3.54
CA ILE A 158 6.21 -6.44 2.73
C ILE A 158 7.37 -6.83 1.82
N LYS A 159 8.05 -5.86 1.19
CA LYS A 159 9.22 -6.12 0.34
C LYS A 159 10.39 -6.70 1.10
N SER A 160 10.62 -6.29 2.36
CA SER A 160 11.76 -6.71 3.16
C SER A 160 11.55 -8.04 3.88
N ASN A 161 10.31 -8.35 4.30
CA ASN A 161 9.99 -9.49 5.16
C ASN A 161 9.11 -10.56 4.46
N GLY A 162 8.72 -10.32 3.21
CA GLY A 162 7.72 -11.15 2.53
C GLY A 162 6.30 -10.93 3.04
N ASN A 163 5.34 -11.63 2.46
CA ASN A 163 3.95 -11.54 2.88
C ASN A 163 3.76 -12.21 4.24
N LEU A 164 3.16 -11.49 5.18
CA LEU A 164 2.77 -12.04 6.50
C LEU A 164 1.63 -13.05 6.39
N VAL A 165 0.85 -13.00 5.33
CA VAL A 165 -0.23 -13.93 5.00
C VAL A 165 0.23 -14.79 3.81
N VAL A 166 -0.16 -16.06 3.82
CA VAL A 166 0.24 -17.08 2.85
C VAL A 166 0.12 -16.57 1.41
N GLU A 167 1.23 -16.66 0.65
CA GLU A 167 1.18 -16.42 -0.80
C GLU A 167 0.28 -17.43 -1.47
N ILE A 168 -0.73 -16.93 -2.20
CA ILE A 168 -1.53 -17.73 -3.13
C ILE A 168 -0.98 -17.43 -4.52
N THR A 169 -0.18 -18.33 -5.04
CA THR A 169 0.31 -18.32 -6.42
C THR A 169 -0.69 -18.96 -7.35
#